data_26c06fc458a2d08117145d61165b4cfe
#
_entry.id   26c06fc458a2d08117145d61165b4cfe
#
_cell.length_a   1.000
_cell.length_b   1.000
_cell.length_c   1.000
_cell.angle_alpha   90.00
_cell.angle_beta   90.00
_cell.angle_gamma   90.00
#
_symmetry.space_group_name_H-M   'P 1'
#
loop_
_entity.id
_entity.type
_entity.pdbx_description
1 polymer ?
#
loop_
_entity_poly.entity_id
_entity_poly.type
_entity_poly.pdbx_seq_one_letter_code
_entity_poly.pdbx_strand_id
1 'polypeptide(L)'
;MTDVKMRANENYWGGAPEVDTIELKIIDDQDALDMALANGEIDLIAQETANGAAKFTDTSLYTTDTVTTTRANFLNFNLKTEGLEDIAVRQAINFCIDREGFAEVVYQGFATPCYGIYPENLTFGGTDGLNLTVDSYNPEKAKELLKEAGYEDTDGDGILDKNGVNLSFKILTYSYNNNCIQLADMLQAELSQIGIDLSIKTMDVLDDSLAAGDYDIAILNYAMAPIGTPSYFINMLFTTGSKQQLWWIFQ
;
A
#
# COMPACT_ATOMS: atom_id res chain seq x y z
N MET A 1 -20.68 -2.15 19.02
CA MET A 1 -20.00 -1.82 20.31
C MET A 1 -19.33 -0.53 20.03
N THR A 2 -19.71 0.54 20.67
CA THR A 2 -19.23 1.90 20.36
C THR A 2 -18.09 2.35 21.27
N ASP A 3 -17.95 1.77 22.45
CA ASP A 3 -16.94 2.18 23.43
C ASP A 3 -16.41 0.98 24.21
N VAL A 4 -15.12 1.02 24.54
CA VAL A 4 -14.47 0.06 25.43
C VAL A 4 -13.82 0.81 26.56
N LYS A 5 -14.19 0.47 27.80
CA LYS A 5 -13.62 1.10 29.00
C LYS A 5 -12.73 0.13 29.76
N MET A 6 -11.49 0.52 29.98
CA MET A 6 -10.48 -0.25 30.72
C MET A 6 -10.12 0.49 32.01
N ARG A 7 -9.80 -0.28 33.06
CA ARG A 7 -9.28 0.24 34.34
C ARG A 7 -7.88 -0.28 34.60
N ALA A 8 -7.10 0.51 35.32
CA ALA A 8 -5.79 0.12 35.78
C ALA A 8 -5.83 -1.23 36.52
N ASN A 9 -4.87 -2.10 36.23
CA ASN A 9 -4.65 -3.31 36.99
C ASN A 9 -3.61 -3.00 38.11
N GLU A 10 -4.07 -2.81 39.33
CA GLU A 10 -3.20 -2.52 40.50
C GLU A 10 -2.19 -3.64 40.75
N ASN A 11 -2.46 -4.86 40.31
CA ASN A 11 -1.59 -6.03 40.48
C ASN A 11 -0.75 -6.30 39.21
N TYR A 12 -0.56 -5.32 38.32
CA TYR A 12 0.29 -5.49 37.14
C TYR A 12 1.75 -5.72 37.57
N TRP A 13 2.36 -6.76 37.03
CA TRP A 13 3.74 -7.18 37.39
C TRP A 13 4.81 -6.10 37.12
N GLY A 14 4.55 -5.19 36.15
CA GLY A 14 5.44 -4.08 35.80
C GLY A 14 5.22 -2.81 36.62
N GLY A 15 4.40 -2.85 37.67
CA GLY A 15 4.03 -1.71 38.51
C GLY A 15 2.65 -1.13 38.16
N ALA A 16 2.08 -0.33 39.06
CA ALA A 16 0.78 0.29 38.85
C ALA A 16 0.87 1.28 37.65
N PRO A 17 -0.07 1.26 36.70
CA PRO A 17 -0.14 2.27 35.64
C PRO A 17 -0.39 3.66 36.20
N GLU A 18 0.14 4.70 35.54
CA GLU A 18 -0.09 6.10 35.93
C GLU A 18 -1.51 6.59 35.59
N VAL A 19 -2.18 5.91 34.61
CA VAL A 19 -3.53 6.25 34.16
C VAL A 19 -4.53 5.25 34.72
N ASP A 20 -5.51 5.74 35.44
CA ASP A 20 -6.54 4.91 36.12
C ASP A 20 -7.55 4.29 35.13
N THR A 21 -7.90 5.01 34.09
CA THR A 21 -8.95 4.59 33.13
C THR A 21 -8.59 5.01 31.73
N ILE A 22 -8.79 4.11 30.78
CA ILE A 22 -8.74 4.38 29.34
C ILE A 22 -10.12 4.05 28.74
N GLU A 23 -10.67 4.98 27.98
CA GLU A 23 -11.91 4.81 27.24
C GLU A 23 -11.62 4.90 25.73
N LEU A 24 -11.82 3.80 25.02
CA LEU A 24 -11.65 3.76 23.56
C LEU A 24 -13.01 4.10 22.92
N LYS A 25 -13.05 5.17 22.16
CA LYS A 25 -14.19 5.57 21.32
C LYS A 25 -13.93 5.18 19.88
N ILE A 26 -14.92 4.59 19.22
CA ILE A 26 -14.84 4.25 17.80
C ILE A 26 -15.53 5.38 17.03
N ILE A 27 -14.76 6.12 16.26
CA ILE A 27 -15.21 7.22 15.40
C ILE A 27 -14.67 6.92 14.00
N ASP A 28 -15.56 6.56 13.07
CA ASP A 28 -15.17 6.09 11.73
C ASP A 28 -14.87 7.24 10.75
N ASP A 29 -15.47 8.41 10.98
CA ASP A 29 -15.26 9.60 10.16
C ASP A 29 -14.07 10.40 10.65
N GLN A 30 -13.10 10.65 9.76
CA GLN A 30 -11.85 11.35 10.12
C GLN A 30 -12.06 12.79 10.55
N ASP A 31 -12.95 13.53 9.89
CA ASP A 31 -13.21 14.92 10.26
C ASP A 31 -13.91 14.99 11.63
N ALA A 32 -14.81 14.06 11.93
CA ALA A 32 -15.42 13.94 13.26
C ALA A 32 -14.39 13.57 14.33
N LEU A 33 -13.42 12.70 14.02
CA LEU A 33 -12.33 12.33 14.91
C LEU A 33 -11.45 13.55 15.24
N ASP A 34 -11.04 14.32 14.23
CA ASP A 34 -10.27 15.54 14.38
C ASP A 34 -11.02 16.60 15.23
N MET A 35 -12.32 16.76 14.96
CA MET A 35 -13.17 17.67 15.74
C MET A 35 -13.29 17.24 17.21
N ALA A 36 -13.41 15.94 17.46
CA ALA A 36 -13.49 15.43 18.85
C ALA A 36 -12.19 15.72 19.63
N LEU A 37 -11.01 15.59 18.98
CA LEU A 37 -9.75 15.98 19.60
C LEU A 37 -9.67 17.51 19.84
N ALA A 38 -10.03 18.30 18.82
CA ALA A 38 -10.01 19.77 18.92
C ALA A 38 -10.94 20.32 20.00
N ASN A 39 -12.08 19.64 20.24
CA ASN A 39 -13.06 20.00 21.27
C ASN A 39 -12.73 19.43 22.66
N GLY A 40 -11.69 18.62 22.79
CA GLY A 40 -11.34 17.96 24.07
C GLY A 40 -12.30 16.83 24.46
N GLU A 41 -13.03 16.25 23.51
CA GLU A 41 -13.91 15.09 23.73
C GLU A 41 -13.11 13.78 23.78
N ILE A 42 -11.91 13.80 23.21
CA ILE A 42 -10.88 12.75 23.28
C ILE A 42 -9.52 13.40 23.54
N ASP A 43 -8.61 12.65 24.12
CA ASP A 43 -7.26 13.12 24.49
C ASP A 43 -6.18 12.66 23.54
N LEU A 44 -6.45 11.60 22.74
CA LEU A 44 -5.48 10.97 21.86
C LEU A 44 -6.14 10.34 20.65
N ILE A 45 -5.55 10.55 19.48
CA ILE A 45 -5.83 9.79 18.25
C ILE A 45 -4.67 8.83 18.01
N ALA A 46 -4.98 7.53 17.89
CA ALA A 46 -4.04 6.52 17.42
C ALA A 46 -4.19 6.35 15.92
N GLN A 47 -3.13 6.48 15.16
CA GLN A 47 -3.12 6.37 13.70
C GLN A 47 -3.84 7.53 12.99
N GLU A 48 -3.35 8.74 13.24
CA GLU A 48 -3.81 9.93 12.52
C GLU A 48 -3.37 9.89 11.05
N THR A 49 -4.19 10.50 10.18
CA THR A 49 -3.81 10.73 8.79
C THR A 49 -2.82 11.88 8.67
N ALA A 50 -2.07 11.95 7.56
CA ALA A 50 -1.18 13.07 7.29
C ALA A 50 -1.95 14.40 7.25
N ASN A 51 -3.13 14.42 6.63
CA ASN A 51 -4.00 15.59 6.56
C ASN A 51 -4.56 16.00 7.94
N GLY A 52 -4.92 15.03 8.78
CA GLY A 52 -5.38 15.29 10.15
C GLY A 52 -4.25 15.86 11.00
N ALA A 53 -3.08 15.22 11.00
CA ALA A 53 -1.92 15.69 11.74
C ALA A 53 -1.52 17.15 11.40
N ALA A 54 -1.67 17.56 10.14
CA ALA A 54 -1.40 18.92 9.69
C ALA A 54 -2.34 19.98 10.32
N LYS A 55 -3.48 19.58 10.88
CA LYS A 55 -4.41 20.48 11.58
C LYS A 55 -3.94 20.82 13.00
N PHE A 56 -3.10 19.97 13.61
CA PHE A 56 -2.67 20.06 15.02
C PHE A 56 -1.23 20.55 15.17
N THR A 57 -0.96 21.74 14.63
CA THR A 57 0.39 22.34 14.59
C THR A 57 0.76 23.18 15.81
N ASP A 58 -0.20 23.51 16.67
CA ASP A 58 0.07 24.26 17.91
C ASP A 58 0.69 23.33 18.97
N THR A 59 2.03 23.35 19.05
CA THR A 59 2.80 22.52 20.00
C THR A 59 2.60 22.87 21.47
N SER A 60 1.89 23.96 21.79
CA SER A 60 1.50 24.28 23.17
C SER A 60 0.27 23.49 23.63
N LEU A 61 -0.53 22.98 22.66
CA LEU A 61 -1.77 22.24 22.90
C LEU A 61 -1.65 20.76 22.51
N TYR A 62 -0.87 20.46 21.46
CA TYR A 62 -0.80 19.12 20.86
C TYR A 62 0.64 18.62 20.77
N THR A 63 0.80 17.32 20.94
CA THR A 63 2.05 16.60 20.65
C THR A 63 1.78 15.54 19.60
N THR A 64 2.55 15.53 18.52
CA THR A 64 2.49 14.51 17.49
C THR A 64 3.73 13.64 17.55
N ASP A 65 3.53 12.34 17.79
CA ASP A 65 4.59 11.33 17.71
C ASP A 65 4.48 10.55 16.42
N THR A 66 5.59 10.43 15.70
CA THR A 66 5.68 9.65 14.45
C THR A 66 6.62 8.47 14.63
N VAL A 67 6.11 7.28 14.36
CA VAL A 67 6.89 6.04 14.44
C VAL A 67 6.94 5.40 13.07
N THR A 68 8.15 5.19 12.54
CA THR A 68 8.35 4.43 11.30
C THR A 68 7.99 2.97 11.52
N THR A 69 7.05 2.47 10.75
CA THR A 69 6.58 1.09 10.83
C THR A 69 7.25 0.22 9.77
N THR A 70 7.04 -1.09 9.85
CA THR A 70 7.45 -2.05 8.81
C THR A 70 6.34 -2.33 7.80
N ARG A 71 5.29 -1.49 7.80
CA ARG A 71 4.15 -1.66 6.90
C ARG A 71 4.45 -1.05 5.53
N ALA A 72 4.16 -1.80 4.48
CA ALA A 72 4.34 -1.34 3.10
C ALA A 72 3.10 -1.60 2.26
N ASN A 73 2.86 -0.72 1.29
CA ASN A 73 1.93 -0.95 0.19
C ASN A 73 2.68 -1.57 -0.98
N PHE A 74 2.07 -2.52 -1.66
CA PHE A 74 2.65 -3.17 -2.83
C PHE A 74 1.58 -3.71 -3.77
N LEU A 75 1.95 -3.90 -5.02
CA LEU A 75 1.10 -4.51 -6.03
C LEU A 75 1.30 -6.02 -6.05
N ASN A 76 0.21 -6.75 -6.08
CA ASN A 76 0.19 -8.18 -6.32
C ASN A 76 -0.42 -8.45 -7.69
N PHE A 77 0.33 -9.15 -8.56
CA PHE A 77 -0.09 -9.50 -9.90
C PHE A 77 -0.59 -10.94 -9.97
N ASN A 78 -1.74 -11.15 -10.58
CA ASN A 78 -2.20 -12.49 -10.93
C ASN A 78 -1.54 -12.92 -12.25
N LEU A 79 -0.53 -13.77 -12.18
CA LEU A 79 0.20 -14.23 -13.38
C LEU A 79 -0.61 -15.18 -14.28
N LYS A 80 -1.86 -15.48 -13.93
CA LYS A 80 -2.78 -16.22 -14.80
C LYS A 80 -3.62 -15.29 -15.68
N THR A 81 -3.60 -13.99 -15.40
CA THR A 81 -4.24 -12.98 -16.22
C THR A 81 -3.41 -12.78 -17.50
N GLU A 82 -4.07 -12.85 -18.62
CA GLU A 82 -3.46 -12.67 -19.95
C GLU A 82 -2.83 -11.26 -20.04
N GLY A 83 -1.58 -11.19 -20.49
CA GLY A 83 -0.75 -10.00 -20.49
C GLY A 83 0.09 -9.83 -19.21
N LEU A 84 -0.40 -10.19 -18.02
CA LEU A 84 0.38 -10.09 -16.78
C LEU A 84 1.40 -11.23 -16.60
N GLU A 85 1.32 -12.31 -17.35
CA GLU A 85 2.37 -13.33 -17.44
C GLU A 85 3.62 -12.83 -18.16
N ASP A 86 3.49 -11.79 -19.02
CA ASP A 86 4.63 -11.13 -19.66
C ASP A 86 5.37 -10.23 -18.66
N ILE A 87 6.66 -10.50 -18.46
CA ILE A 87 7.49 -9.71 -17.55
C ILE A 87 7.62 -8.25 -18.00
N ALA A 88 7.62 -7.99 -19.31
CA ALA A 88 7.73 -6.64 -19.84
C ALA A 88 6.55 -5.75 -19.41
N VAL A 89 5.33 -6.30 -19.34
CA VAL A 89 4.14 -5.59 -18.87
C VAL A 89 4.28 -5.24 -17.38
N ARG A 90 4.70 -6.19 -16.54
CA ARG A 90 4.88 -5.95 -15.12
C ARG A 90 5.99 -4.94 -14.83
N GLN A 91 7.10 -5.00 -15.59
CA GLN A 91 8.18 -4.01 -15.49
C GLN A 91 7.71 -2.62 -15.96
N ALA A 92 6.93 -2.55 -17.04
CA ALA A 92 6.35 -1.29 -17.49
C ALA A 92 5.45 -0.67 -16.44
N ILE A 93 4.57 -1.47 -15.80
CA ILE A 93 3.76 -1.00 -14.67
C ILE A 93 4.64 -0.51 -13.52
N ASN A 94 5.72 -1.22 -13.18
CA ASN A 94 6.64 -0.80 -12.12
C ASN A 94 7.32 0.53 -12.40
N PHE A 95 7.71 0.81 -13.65
CA PHE A 95 8.27 2.10 -14.07
C PHE A 95 7.27 3.26 -14.03
N CYS A 96 5.97 2.98 -13.98
CA CYS A 96 4.92 3.98 -13.85
C CYS A 96 4.52 4.27 -12.38
N ILE A 97 5.21 3.71 -11.39
CA ILE A 97 4.95 3.98 -9.97
C ILE A 97 5.86 5.12 -9.51
N ASP A 98 5.32 6.33 -9.40
CA ASP A 98 6.01 7.48 -8.79
C ASP A 98 5.98 7.36 -7.26
N ARG A 99 6.94 6.63 -6.69
CA ARG A 99 7.01 6.35 -5.25
C ARG A 99 7.29 7.59 -4.44
N GLU A 100 8.16 8.46 -4.94
CA GLU A 100 8.51 9.73 -4.31
C GLU A 100 7.32 10.69 -4.32
N GLY A 101 6.70 10.88 -5.48
CA GLY A 101 5.51 11.72 -5.61
C GLY A 101 4.36 11.22 -4.73
N PHE A 102 4.17 9.91 -4.65
CA PHE A 102 3.15 9.32 -3.78
C PHE A 102 3.46 9.55 -2.28
N ALA A 103 4.70 9.37 -1.86
CA ALA A 103 5.11 9.60 -0.47
C ALA A 103 4.96 11.07 -0.08
N GLU A 104 5.28 12.00 -0.99
CA GLU A 104 5.17 13.43 -0.75
C GLU A 104 3.72 13.92 -0.76
N VAL A 105 2.94 13.56 -1.79
CA VAL A 105 1.59 14.11 -2.01
C VAL A 105 0.55 13.44 -1.13
N VAL A 106 0.56 12.10 -1.03
CA VAL A 106 -0.46 11.35 -0.29
C VAL A 106 -0.11 11.25 1.19
N TYR A 107 1.15 10.97 1.49
CA TYR A 107 1.61 10.83 2.87
C TYR A 107 2.27 12.07 3.45
N GLN A 108 2.41 13.15 2.69
CA GLN A 108 2.97 14.45 3.14
C GLN A 108 4.30 14.29 3.91
N GLY A 109 5.15 13.37 3.46
CA GLY A 109 6.43 13.06 4.10
C GLY A 109 6.38 12.07 5.27
N PHE A 110 5.20 11.55 5.62
CA PHE A 110 5.06 10.51 6.67
C PHE A 110 5.30 9.08 6.14
N ALA A 111 5.67 8.93 4.88
CA ALA A 111 6.09 7.66 4.29
C ALA A 111 7.41 7.83 3.54
N THR A 112 8.13 6.74 3.35
CA THR A 112 9.35 6.69 2.54
C THR A 112 9.14 5.77 1.33
N PRO A 113 9.66 6.13 0.16
CA PRO A 113 9.70 5.22 -0.98
C PRO A 113 10.35 3.89 -0.61
N CYS A 114 9.80 2.79 -1.12
CA CYS A 114 10.34 1.46 -0.88
C CYS A 114 10.66 0.80 -2.22
N TYR A 115 11.92 0.46 -2.44
CA TYR A 115 12.42 -0.14 -3.67
C TYR A 115 12.79 -1.63 -3.52
N GLY A 116 12.89 -2.10 -2.28
CA GLY A 116 13.14 -3.50 -1.96
C GLY A 116 11.90 -4.21 -1.43
N ILE A 117 12.06 -5.51 -1.15
CA ILE A 117 11.00 -6.30 -0.51
C ILE A 117 10.70 -5.78 0.91
N TYR A 118 11.71 -5.26 1.59
CA TYR A 118 11.60 -4.76 2.96
C TYR A 118 11.95 -3.27 3.03
N PRO A 119 11.23 -2.50 3.85
CA PRO A 119 11.57 -1.11 4.12
C PRO A 119 13.01 -0.94 4.62
N GLU A 120 13.63 0.19 4.30
CA GLU A 120 15.03 0.48 4.63
C GLU A 120 15.31 0.60 6.13
N ASN A 121 14.30 0.89 6.95
CA ASN A 121 14.42 0.95 8.41
C ASN A 121 14.65 -0.41 9.08
N LEU A 122 14.56 -1.50 8.33
CA LEU A 122 14.90 -2.84 8.82
C LEU A 122 16.36 -3.16 8.56
N THR A 123 17.01 -3.86 9.49
CA THR A 123 18.43 -4.28 9.34
C THR A 123 18.71 -5.18 8.15
N PHE A 124 17.67 -5.79 7.59
CA PHE A 124 17.68 -6.64 6.39
C PHE A 124 16.85 -6.03 5.26
N GLY A 125 16.49 -4.75 5.37
CA GLY A 125 15.70 -4.01 4.39
C GLY A 125 16.53 -3.22 3.40
N GLY A 126 15.83 -2.50 2.53
CA GLY A 126 16.44 -1.70 1.48
C GLY A 126 17.03 -2.54 0.34
N THR A 127 17.84 -1.88 -0.45
CA THR A 127 18.51 -2.46 -1.63
C THR A 127 20.02 -2.50 -1.50
N ASP A 128 20.58 -1.99 -0.41
CA ASP A 128 22.02 -1.91 -0.17
C ASP A 128 22.66 -3.32 -0.15
N GLY A 129 23.69 -3.50 -0.95
CA GLY A 129 24.41 -4.77 -1.08
C GLY A 129 23.70 -5.84 -1.92
N LEU A 130 22.51 -5.57 -2.40
CA LEU A 130 21.79 -6.45 -3.31
C LEU A 130 21.98 -5.93 -4.73
N ASN A 131 22.84 -6.27 -5.55
CA ASN A 131 23.01 -5.79 -6.95
C ASN A 131 21.67 -5.70 -7.73
N LEU A 132 20.66 -5.07 -7.14
CA LEU A 132 19.35 -4.83 -7.72
C LEU A 132 19.40 -3.52 -8.49
N THR A 133 18.94 -3.53 -9.72
CA THR A 133 18.61 -2.30 -10.42
C THR A 133 17.38 -1.72 -9.79
N VAL A 134 17.50 -0.57 -9.14
CA VAL A 134 16.36 0.16 -8.61
C VAL A 134 15.67 0.85 -9.77
N ASP A 135 14.46 0.44 -10.07
CA ASP A 135 13.64 1.04 -11.12
C ASP A 135 13.00 2.32 -10.56
N SER A 136 13.57 3.47 -10.91
CA SER A 136 12.96 4.77 -10.65
C SER A 136 11.79 5.01 -11.62
N TYR A 137 10.87 5.89 -11.22
CA TYR A 137 9.77 6.33 -12.08
C TYR A 137 10.26 6.78 -13.47
N ASN A 138 9.81 6.13 -14.52
CA ASN A 138 10.22 6.39 -15.90
C ASN A 138 9.19 5.88 -16.92
N PRO A 139 8.09 6.60 -17.17
CA PRO A 139 7.05 6.19 -18.12
C PRO A 139 7.55 6.00 -19.56
N GLU A 140 8.57 6.74 -19.97
CA GLU A 140 9.16 6.58 -21.31
C GLU A 140 9.85 5.21 -21.45
N LYS A 141 10.56 4.77 -20.40
CA LYS A 141 11.12 3.42 -20.38
C LYS A 141 10.03 2.34 -20.39
N ALA A 142 8.91 2.58 -19.72
CA ALA A 142 7.76 1.68 -19.77
C ALA A 142 7.23 1.51 -21.22
N LYS A 143 7.06 2.61 -21.94
CA LYS A 143 6.63 2.58 -23.35
C LYS A 143 7.62 1.83 -24.24
N GLU A 144 8.93 2.05 -24.06
CA GLU A 144 9.98 1.33 -24.79
C GLU A 144 9.88 -0.18 -24.57
N LEU A 145 9.74 -0.63 -23.31
CA LEU A 145 9.62 -2.04 -22.96
C LEU A 145 8.39 -2.70 -23.60
N LEU A 146 7.23 -2.04 -23.55
CA LEU A 146 6.02 -2.56 -24.15
C LEU A 146 6.17 -2.68 -25.67
N LYS A 147 6.75 -1.68 -26.32
CA LYS A 147 7.02 -1.70 -27.75
C LYS A 147 8.02 -2.79 -28.16
N GLU A 148 9.12 -2.95 -27.40
CA GLU A 148 10.10 -4.02 -27.64
C GLU A 148 9.48 -5.41 -27.45
N ALA A 149 8.53 -5.54 -26.52
CA ALA A 149 7.77 -6.77 -26.31
C ALA A 149 6.69 -7.03 -27.37
N GLY A 150 6.46 -6.08 -28.30
CA GLY A 150 5.53 -6.22 -29.41
C GLY A 150 4.08 -5.85 -29.08
N TYR A 151 3.87 -4.99 -28.08
CA TYR A 151 2.56 -4.39 -27.79
C TYR A 151 2.38 -3.11 -28.61
N GLU A 152 1.26 -3.01 -29.33
CA GLU A 152 0.90 -1.87 -30.19
C GLU A 152 -0.61 -1.63 -30.08
N ASP A 153 -1.06 -0.40 -30.28
CA ASP A 153 -2.49 -0.09 -30.43
C ASP A 153 -2.88 -0.39 -31.88
N THR A 154 -3.44 -1.59 -32.12
CA THR A 154 -3.71 -2.06 -33.49
C THR A 154 -5.07 -1.66 -34.03
N ASP A 155 -6.01 -1.26 -33.17
CA ASP A 155 -7.37 -0.87 -33.56
C ASP A 155 -7.67 0.63 -33.35
N GLY A 156 -6.77 1.38 -32.70
CA GLY A 156 -6.85 2.82 -32.52
C GLY A 156 -7.74 3.26 -31.34
N ASP A 157 -7.97 2.36 -30.37
CA ASP A 157 -8.77 2.66 -29.17
C ASP A 157 -7.93 3.31 -28.06
N GLY A 158 -6.61 3.41 -28.21
CA GLY A 158 -5.66 3.99 -27.29
C GLY A 158 -5.11 2.99 -26.27
N ILE A 159 -5.52 1.72 -26.32
CA ILE A 159 -5.03 0.65 -25.47
C ILE A 159 -4.08 -0.22 -26.29
N LEU A 160 -2.94 -0.56 -25.70
CA LEU A 160 -1.99 -1.46 -26.37
C LEU A 160 -2.52 -2.90 -26.35
N ASP A 161 -2.36 -3.58 -27.46
CA ASP A 161 -2.72 -4.98 -27.58
C ASP A 161 -1.57 -5.81 -28.17
N LYS A 162 -1.65 -7.12 -27.99
CA LYS A 162 -0.77 -8.11 -28.60
C LYS A 162 -1.57 -9.37 -28.88
N ASN A 163 -1.56 -9.83 -30.16
CA ASN A 163 -2.35 -10.98 -30.62
C ASN A 163 -3.86 -10.83 -30.36
N GLY A 164 -4.39 -9.59 -30.36
CA GLY A 164 -5.79 -9.29 -30.13
C GLY A 164 -6.21 -9.29 -28.65
N VAL A 165 -5.26 -9.21 -27.74
CA VAL A 165 -5.50 -9.10 -26.30
C VAL A 165 -5.06 -7.73 -25.82
N ASN A 166 -6.02 -6.93 -25.39
CA ASN A 166 -5.78 -5.59 -24.84
C ASN A 166 -5.15 -5.63 -23.45
N LEU A 167 -4.24 -4.69 -23.17
CA LEU A 167 -3.73 -4.47 -21.82
C LEU A 167 -4.76 -3.74 -20.98
N SER A 168 -5.83 -4.44 -20.61
CA SER A 168 -6.92 -3.93 -19.76
C SER A 168 -7.04 -4.78 -18.52
N PHE A 169 -6.86 -4.15 -17.35
CA PHE A 169 -6.78 -4.85 -16.06
C PHE A 169 -7.75 -4.30 -15.03
N LYS A 170 -8.11 -5.14 -14.07
CA LYS A 170 -8.87 -4.77 -12.88
C LYS A 170 -7.95 -4.77 -11.67
N ILE A 171 -7.87 -3.63 -10.96
CA ILE A 171 -7.15 -3.53 -9.70
C ILE A 171 -8.13 -3.56 -8.53
N LEU A 172 -7.85 -4.42 -7.55
CA LEU A 172 -8.58 -4.48 -6.30
C LEU A 172 -7.86 -3.67 -5.22
N THR A 173 -8.62 -2.93 -4.43
CA THR A 173 -8.11 -2.20 -3.26
C THR A 173 -9.13 -2.16 -2.13
N TYR A 174 -8.67 -1.84 -0.92
CA TYR A 174 -9.51 -1.76 0.28
C TYR A 174 -10.38 -0.50 0.27
N SER A 175 -11.69 -0.65 0.49
CA SER A 175 -12.65 0.47 0.56
C SER A 175 -12.42 1.42 1.75
N TYR A 176 -11.84 0.92 2.84
CA TYR A 176 -11.55 1.68 4.06
C TYR A 176 -10.16 2.33 4.09
N ASN A 177 -9.30 2.07 3.10
CA ASN A 177 -7.94 2.60 3.05
C ASN A 177 -7.79 3.65 1.94
N ASN A 178 -8.03 4.91 2.28
CA ASN A 178 -7.96 6.01 1.33
C ASN A 178 -6.60 6.13 0.62
N ASN A 179 -5.49 5.81 1.29
CA ASN A 179 -4.17 5.86 0.67
C ASN A 179 -4.02 4.80 -0.45
N CYS A 180 -4.59 3.60 -0.24
CA CYS A 180 -4.61 2.56 -1.28
C CYS A 180 -5.52 2.95 -2.45
N ILE A 181 -6.63 3.65 -2.20
CA ILE A 181 -7.51 4.16 -3.25
C ILE A 181 -6.77 5.21 -4.07
N GLN A 182 -6.13 6.19 -3.42
CA GLN A 182 -5.35 7.23 -4.10
C GLN A 182 -4.16 6.64 -4.89
N LEU A 183 -3.53 5.59 -4.39
CA LEU A 183 -2.51 4.86 -5.14
C LEU A 183 -3.08 4.22 -6.41
N ALA A 184 -4.28 3.62 -6.33
CA ALA A 184 -4.95 3.06 -7.49
C ALA A 184 -5.31 4.13 -8.52
N ASP A 185 -5.82 5.30 -8.07
CA ASP A 185 -6.16 6.43 -8.93
C ASP A 185 -4.93 6.99 -9.65
N MET A 186 -3.82 7.19 -8.92
CA MET A 186 -2.55 7.62 -9.51
C MET A 186 -2.04 6.61 -10.54
N LEU A 187 -2.05 5.34 -10.20
CA LEU A 187 -1.59 4.28 -11.11
C LEU A 187 -2.46 4.18 -12.36
N GLN A 188 -3.80 4.33 -12.23
CA GLN A 188 -4.71 4.39 -13.37
C GLN A 188 -4.35 5.54 -14.32
N ALA A 189 -4.10 6.74 -13.78
CA ALA A 189 -3.73 7.89 -14.57
C ALA A 189 -2.39 7.70 -15.30
N GLU A 190 -1.39 7.15 -14.63
CA GLU A 190 -0.07 6.91 -15.22
C GLU A 190 -0.11 5.80 -16.29
N LEU A 191 -0.81 4.70 -16.02
CA LEU A 191 -0.92 3.58 -16.95
C LEU A 191 -1.69 3.94 -18.22
N SER A 192 -2.70 4.78 -18.12
CA SER A 192 -3.43 5.28 -19.30
C SER A 192 -2.54 6.03 -20.29
N GLN A 193 -1.49 6.71 -19.81
CA GLN A 193 -0.54 7.45 -20.65
C GLN A 193 0.39 6.54 -21.45
N ILE A 194 0.51 5.29 -21.05
CA ILE A 194 1.33 4.28 -21.72
C ILE A 194 0.51 3.22 -22.46
N GLY A 195 -0.82 3.44 -22.59
CA GLY A 195 -1.72 2.54 -23.31
C GLY A 195 -2.16 1.30 -22.54
N ILE A 196 -2.17 1.36 -21.20
CA ILE A 196 -2.72 0.32 -20.33
C ILE A 196 -3.99 0.86 -19.68
N ASP A 197 -5.13 0.17 -19.86
CA ASP A 197 -6.37 0.48 -19.17
C ASP A 197 -6.43 -0.20 -17.80
N LEU A 198 -6.85 0.55 -16.78
CA LEU A 198 -6.96 0.04 -15.42
C LEU A 198 -8.32 0.43 -14.81
N SER A 199 -9.15 -0.56 -14.53
CA SER A 199 -10.41 -0.37 -13.81
C SER A 199 -10.23 -0.62 -12.31
N ILE A 200 -10.75 0.28 -11.46
CA ILE A 200 -10.59 0.20 -10.01
C ILE A 200 -11.84 -0.39 -9.37
N LYS A 201 -11.65 -1.40 -8.51
CA LYS A 201 -12.71 -1.98 -7.69
C LYS A 201 -12.31 -1.97 -6.22
N THR A 202 -13.09 -1.27 -5.40
CA THR A 202 -12.92 -1.23 -3.94
C THR A 202 -13.72 -2.32 -3.25
N MET A 203 -13.15 -2.94 -2.21
CA MET A 203 -13.79 -3.99 -1.43
C MET A 203 -13.38 -3.88 0.05
N ASP A 204 -14.25 -4.28 0.97
CA ASP A 204 -13.92 -4.29 2.40
C ASP A 204 -12.94 -5.41 2.76
N VAL A 205 -13.03 -6.55 2.07
CA VAL A 205 -12.16 -7.71 2.26
C VAL A 205 -11.75 -8.25 0.91
N LEU A 206 -10.45 -8.47 0.71
CA LEU A 206 -9.87 -9.00 -0.53
C LEU A 206 -9.62 -10.51 -0.50
N ASP A 207 -9.57 -11.13 0.68
CA ASP A 207 -9.07 -12.49 0.89
C ASP A 207 -9.77 -13.54 0.00
N ASP A 208 -11.10 -13.47 -0.12
CA ASP A 208 -11.86 -14.42 -0.93
C ASP A 208 -11.55 -14.26 -2.42
N SER A 209 -11.46 -13.01 -2.91
CA SER A 209 -11.11 -12.73 -4.31
C SER A 209 -9.67 -13.15 -4.63
N LEU A 210 -8.73 -12.90 -3.71
CA LEU A 210 -7.34 -13.32 -3.85
C LEU A 210 -7.23 -14.86 -3.87
N ALA A 211 -7.92 -15.54 -2.96
CA ALA A 211 -7.91 -17.00 -2.89
C ALA A 211 -8.56 -17.66 -4.12
N ALA A 212 -9.61 -17.05 -4.66
CA ALA A 212 -10.27 -17.51 -5.87
C ALA A 212 -9.51 -17.16 -7.17
N GLY A 213 -8.56 -16.21 -7.12
CA GLY A 213 -7.89 -15.65 -8.30
C GLY A 213 -8.80 -14.73 -9.12
N ASP A 214 -9.84 -14.16 -8.53
CA ASP A 214 -10.75 -13.19 -9.17
C ASP A 214 -10.22 -11.75 -9.06
N TYR A 215 -9.05 -11.54 -9.64
CA TYR A 215 -8.40 -10.24 -9.74
C TYR A 215 -7.29 -10.30 -10.79
N ASP A 216 -6.88 -9.15 -11.31
CA ASP A 216 -5.71 -9.03 -12.16
C ASP A 216 -4.54 -8.43 -11.37
N ILE A 217 -4.79 -7.31 -10.70
CA ILE A 217 -3.84 -6.64 -9.80
C ILE A 217 -4.55 -6.41 -8.46
N ALA A 218 -3.82 -6.45 -7.36
CA ALA A 218 -4.34 -6.06 -6.05
C ALA A 218 -3.34 -5.17 -5.31
N ILE A 219 -3.82 -4.07 -4.70
CA ILE A 219 -3.02 -3.29 -3.76
C ILE A 219 -3.18 -3.90 -2.39
N LEU A 220 -2.07 -4.33 -1.80
CA LEU A 220 -2.03 -4.94 -0.48
C LEU A 220 -1.20 -4.08 0.47
N ASN A 221 -1.59 -4.06 1.74
CA ASN A 221 -0.91 -3.33 2.80
C ASN A 221 -0.59 -4.28 3.95
N TYR A 222 0.68 -4.70 4.06
CA TYR A 222 1.12 -5.64 5.10
C TYR A 222 2.25 -5.11 5.96
N ALA A 223 2.26 -5.54 7.23
CA ALA A 223 3.44 -5.45 8.07
C ALA A 223 4.45 -6.50 7.59
N MET A 224 5.56 -6.05 6.98
CA MET A 224 6.53 -6.92 6.31
C MET A 224 7.33 -7.79 7.29
N ALA A 225 7.50 -7.32 8.52
CA ALA A 225 8.28 -8.04 9.55
C ALA A 225 7.61 -7.94 10.94
N PRO A 226 6.37 -8.46 11.12
CA PRO A 226 5.64 -8.32 12.37
C PRO A 226 6.32 -9.00 13.57
N ILE A 227 7.21 -9.95 13.32
CA ILE A 227 7.99 -10.65 14.34
C ILE A 227 9.50 -10.33 14.26
N GLY A 228 9.86 -9.26 13.53
CA GLY A 228 11.25 -8.79 13.42
C GLY A 228 12.17 -9.70 12.60
N THR A 229 11.65 -10.61 11.79
CA THR A 229 12.45 -11.51 10.93
C THR A 229 11.98 -11.47 9.48
N PRO A 230 12.90 -11.59 8.49
CA PRO A 230 12.54 -11.64 7.07
C PRO A 230 11.76 -12.91 6.70
N SER A 231 11.96 -14.01 7.42
CA SER A 231 11.38 -15.32 7.08
C SER A 231 9.85 -15.33 7.14
N TYR A 232 9.23 -14.50 7.98
CA TYR A 232 7.77 -14.49 8.12
C TYR A 232 7.10 -14.15 6.78
N PHE A 233 7.46 -13.00 6.20
CA PHE A 233 6.86 -12.50 4.96
C PHE A 233 7.22 -13.39 3.76
N ILE A 234 8.49 -13.80 3.66
CA ILE A 234 8.96 -14.70 2.61
C ILE A 234 8.19 -16.03 2.65
N ASN A 235 8.03 -16.63 3.83
CA ASN A 235 7.31 -17.91 3.95
C ASN A 235 5.81 -17.76 3.67
N MET A 236 5.22 -16.60 4.02
CA MET A 236 3.81 -16.36 3.79
C MET A 236 3.48 -16.24 2.30
N LEU A 237 4.33 -15.59 1.52
CA LEU A 237 4.03 -15.20 0.14
C LEU A 237 4.79 -16.00 -0.92
N PHE A 238 6.02 -16.41 -0.66
CA PHE A 238 6.92 -16.94 -1.70
C PHE A 238 7.20 -18.44 -1.61
N THR A 239 6.75 -19.12 -0.54
CA THR A 239 6.98 -20.57 -0.43
C THR A 239 5.87 -21.35 -1.11
N THR A 240 6.26 -22.43 -1.82
CA THR A 240 5.32 -23.36 -2.44
C THR A 240 4.37 -23.96 -1.41
N GLY A 241 3.07 -23.88 -1.65
CA GLY A 241 2.03 -24.41 -0.75
C GLY A 241 1.63 -23.48 0.39
N SER A 242 2.11 -22.23 0.44
CA SER A 242 1.56 -21.21 1.32
C SER A 242 0.09 -20.96 0.96
N LYS A 243 -0.77 -20.69 1.98
CA LYS A 243 -2.20 -20.41 1.74
C LYS A 243 -2.44 -19.11 0.97
N GLN A 244 -1.43 -18.24 0.96
CA GLN A 244 -1.43 -16.96 0.25
C GLN A 244 -0.35 -16.97 -0.82
N GLN A 245 -0.33 -17.99 -1.67
CA GLN A 245 0.62 -18.08 -2.78
C GLN A 245 0.35 -16.93 -3.76
N LEU A 246 0.80 -15.74 -3.36
CA LEU A 246 0.75 -14.52 -4.15
C LEU A 246 1.98 -14.53 -5.06
N TRP A 247 1.75 -14.46 -6.34
CA TRP A 247 2.81 -14.45 -7.35
C TRP A 247 3.39 -13.04 -7.47
N TRP A 248 4.51 -12.83 -6.80
CA TRP A 248 5.27 -11.60 -6.82
C TRP A 248 6.37 -11.67 -7.84
N ILE A 249 6.63 -10.58 -8.53
CA ILE A 249 7.90 -10.42 -9.23
C ILE A 249 8.47 -9.06 -8.85
N PHE A 250 9.52 -9.12 -8.05
CA PHE A 250 10.55 -8.12 -8.02
C PHE A 250 11.65 -8.61 -8.98
N GLN A 251 11.79 -8.02 -10.10
CA GLN A 251 13.00 -7.98 -10.94
C GLN A 251 13.00 -6.68 -11.69
#